data_78f7840b3e07ea3d235bbe8950c02bdf
#
_entry.id   78f7840b3e07ea3d235bbe8950c02bdf
#
_cell.length_a   1.000
_cell.length_b   1.000
_cell.length_c   1.000
_cell.angle_alpha   90.00
_cell.angle_beta   90.00
_cell.angle_gamma   90.00
#
_symmetry.space_group_name_H-M   'P 1'
#
loop_
_entity.id
_entity.type
_entity.pdbx_description
1 polymer ?
#
loop_
_entity_poly.entity_id
_entity_poly.type
_entity_poly.pdbx_seq_one_letter_code
_entity_poly.pdbx_strand_id
1 'polypeptide(L)'
;MKPCIVMQTDFGVGGGGAMYGVCKTIDPELQISDLSHVIPKFNVEKASASLRNVMPFWPKGTIFVSVVDPGVGTARRASVAHTCNGYYVVTPDNGSLTYIKQEFGIDAIREIDETVNRLKGTEKTSIFHGRDLFAYCAAKLAAGVIDFAGVGPEYPVDDIVTFEIKQATVAKDEAHGSIPDIMEPFGNLETNIRIDDFEKTGIVHNDNVHVVIKHEDEVKFDKVMPFNKSFGYAAPGCEILYNSSSGFMGLAMNQKNFAQTYGIGSGPSWSIDITKEN
;
A
#
# COMPACT_ATOMS: atom_id res chain seq x y z
N MET A 1 -11.11 -2.35 -24.82
CA MET A 1 -11.35 -3.24 -23.66
C MET A 1 -11.68 -2.34 -22.48
N LYS A 2 -12.69 -2.68 -21.68
CA LYS A 2 -13.01 -1.88 -20.49
C LYS A 2 -11.90 -2.01 -19.44
N PRO A 3 -11.59 -0.96 -18.69
CA PRO A 3 -10.64 -1.04 -17.58
C PRO A 3 -11.04 -2.09 -16.54
N CYS A 4 -10.07 -2.79 -15.97
CA CYS A 4 -10.30 -3.66 -14.82
C CYS A 4 -10.48 -2.80 -13.56
N ILE A 5 -11.36 -3.23 -12.64
CA ILE A 5 -11.47 -2.67 -11.29
C ILE A 5 -10.78 -3.62 -10.33
N VAL A 6 -9.85 -3.09 -9.52
CA VAL A 6 -9.11 -3.86 -8.52
C VAL A 6 -9.40 -3.29 -7.14
N MET A 7 -9.87 -4.11 -6.21
CA MET A 7 -10.37 -3.63 -4.93
C MET A 7 -9.53 -4.10 -3.75
N GLN A 8 -9.31 -3.20 -2.80
CA GLN A 8 -8.82 -3.53 -1.47
C GLN A 8 -9.59 -2.80 -0.38
N THR A 9 -9.77 -3.44 0.76
CA THR A 9 -10.44 -2.87 1.94
C THR A 9 -9.94 -3.51 3.23
N ASP A 10 -10.37 -2.96 4.37
CA ASP A 10 -10.21 -3.55 5.70
C ASP A 10 -11.50 -4.21 6.24
N PHE A 11 -12.45 -4.55 5.34
CA PHE A 11 -13.79 -5.05 5.70
C PHE A 11 -13.81 -6.51 6.16
N GLY A 12 -12.70 -7.23 6.02
CA GLY A 12 -12.60 -8.66 6.32
C GLY A 12 -12.93 -9.55 5.12
N VAL A 13 -12.77 -10.85 5.31
CA VAL A 13 -13.02 -11.87 4.28
C VAL A 13 -14.45 -11.74 3.74
N GLY A 14 -14.59 -11.64 2.42
CA GLY A 14 -15.87 -11.46 1.75
C GLY A 14 -16.43 -10.03 1.78
N GLY A 15 -15.69 -9.06 2.37
CA GLY A 15 -16.12 -7.67 2.52
C GLY A 15 -16.41 -6.93 1.21
N GLY A 16 -15.85 -7.37 0.08
CA GLY A 16 -16.10 -6.81 -1.25
C GLY A 16 -17.45 -7.15 -1.88
N GLY A 17 -18.17 -8.16 -1.41
CA GLY A 17 -19.33 -8.70 -2.10
C GLY A 17 -20.42 -7.69 -2.46
N ALA A 18 -20.76 -6.78 -1.53
CA ALA A 18 -21.74 -5.71 -1.81
C ALA A 18 -21.23 -4.68 -2.81
N MET A 19 -19.91 -4.40 -2.81
CA MET A 19 -19.25 -3.50 -3.76
C MET A 19 -19.29 -4.10 -5.18
N TYR A 20 -19.04 -5.41 -5.31
CA TYR A 20 -19.14 -6.11 -6.60
C TYR A 20 -20.57 -6.08 -7.14
N GLY A 21 -21.55 -6.34 -6.27
CA GLY A 21 -22.99 -6.27 -6.65
C GLY A 21 -23.32 -4.92 -7.26
N VAL A 22 -22.91 -3.82 -6.62
CA VAL A 22 -23.11 -2.46 -7.13
C VAL A 22 -22.44 -2.25 -8.48
N CYS A 23 -21.17 -2.68 -8.65
CA CYS A 23 -20.50 -2.58 -9.95
C CYS A 23 -21.26 -3.33 -11.04
N LYS A 24 -21.73 -4.54 -10.75
CA LYS A 24 -22.49 -5.37 -11.71
C LYS A 24 -23.87 -4.81 -12.07
N THR A 25 -24.46 -3.94 -11.23
CA THR A 25 -25.69 -3.22 -11.60
C THR A 25 -25.46 -2.12 -12.63
N ILE A 26 -24.25 -1.57 -12.68
CA ILE A 26 -23.89 -0.57 -13.71
C ILE A 26 -23.58 -1.28 -15.04
N ASP A 27 -22.79 -2.34 -14.96
CA ASP A 27 -22.41 -3.12 -16.14
C ASP A 27 -21.99 -4.53 -15.70
N PRO A 28 -22.76 -5.57 -16.06
CA PRO A 28 -22.47 -6.95 -15.67
C PRO A 28 -21.17 -7.51 -16.27
N GLU A 29 -20.65 -6.90 -17.34
CA GLU A 29 -19.41 -7.32 -18.01
C GLU A 29 -18.12 -6.73 -17.39
N LEU A 30 -18.22 -5.86 -16.37
CA LEU A 30 -17.06 -5.30 -15.70
C LEU A 30 -16.18 -6.41 -15.10
N GLN A 31 -14.89 -6.35 -15.39
CA GLN A 31 -13.89 -7.22 -14.76
C GLN A 31 -13.51 -6.63 -13.40
N ILE A 32 -13.73 -7.42 -12.35
CA ILE A 32 -13.44 -7.02 -10.98
C ILE A 32 -12.51 -8.07 -10.38
N SER A 33 -11.45 -7.62 -9.74
CA SER A 33 -10.48 -8.45 -9.05
C SER A 33 -10.23 -7.93 -7.64
N ASP A 34 -9.89 -8.82 -6.72
CA ASP A 34 -9.48 -8.45 -5.37
C ASP A 34 -7.96 -8.32 -5.32
N LEU A 35 -7.51 -7.28 -4.66
CA LEU A 35 -6.17 -7.22 -4.13
C LEU A 35 -6.16 -7.82 -2.71
N SER A 36 -6.99 -7.28 -1.83
CA SER A 36 -7.13 -7.78 -0.46
C SER A 36 -8.37 -7.16 0.20
N HIS A 37 -9.06 -7.93 1.05
CA HIS A 37 -10.09 -7.38 1.96
C HIS A 37 -9.71 -7.54 3.44
N VAL A 38 -8.46 -7.89 3.70
CA VAL A 38 -7.91 -8.10 5.05
C VAL A 38 -6.77 -7.13 5.37
N ILE A 39 -6.77 -5.95 4.76
CA ILE A 39 -5.91 -4.86 5.24
C ILE A 39 -6.19 -4.69 6.74
N PRO A 40 -5.18 -4.55 7.60
CA PRO A 40 -5.40 -4.31 9.03
C PRO A 40 -6.33 -3.11 9.23
N LYS A 41 -7.31 -3.25 10.13
CA LYS A 41 -8.36 -2.23 10.34
C LYS A 41 -7.74 -0.86 10.59
N PHE A 42 -8.26 0.13 9.88
CA PHE A 42 -7.85 1.54 9.98
C PHE A 42 -6.41 1.85 9.57
N ASN A 43 -5.66 0.85 9.05
CA ASN A 43 -4.27 1.05 8.65
C ASN A 43 -4.18 1.62 7.22
N VAL A 44 -4.28 2.94 7.12
CA VAL A 44 -4.20 3.70 5.85
C VAL A 44 -2.81 3.58 5.22
N GLU A 45 -1.76 3.54 6.03
CA GLU A 45 -0.37 3.39 5.55
C GLU A 45 -0.18 2.05 4.84
N LYS A 46 -0.64 0.94 5.46
CA LYS A 46 -0.63 -0.39 4.83
C LYS A 46 -1.43 -0.44 3.52
N ALA A 47 -2.58 0.24 3.47
CA ALA A 47 -3.37 0.33 2.24
C ALA A 47 -2.59 1.04 1.12
N SER A 48 -1.91 2.15 1.44
CA SER A 48 -1.08 2.89 0.49
C SER A 48 0.12 2.07 0.00
N ALA A 49 0.83 1.38 0.92
CA ALA A 49 1.96 0.51 0.59
C ALA A 49 1.54 -0.68 -0.29
N SER A 50 0.41 -1.31 0.01
CA SER A 50 -0.15 -2.42 -0.76
C SER A 50 -0.43 -2.01 -2.20
N LEU A 51 -1.04 -0.84 -2.44
CA LEU A 51 -1.26 -0.30 -3.78
C LEU A 51 0.06 -0.05 -4.51
N ARG A 52 1.00 0.66 -3.88
CA ARG A 52 2.32 0.95 -4.45
C ARG A 52 3.00 -0.32 -4.97
N ASN A 53 2.96 -1.39 -4.19
CA ASN A 53 3.64 -2.64 -4.50
C ASN A 53 2.99 -3.41 -5.67
N VAL A 54 1.69 -3.22 -5.91
CA VAL A 54 0.93 -4.04 -6.87
C VAL A 54 0.59 -3.29 -8.17
N MET A 55 0.35 -1.99 -8.10
CA MET A 55 -0.07 -1.20 -9.28
C MET A 55 0.79 -1.40 -10.53
N PRO A 56 2.14 -1.47 -10.46
CA PRO A 56 2.98 -1.62 -11.65
C PRO A 56 2.76 -2.91 -12.45
N PHE A 57 2.15 -3.94 -11.84
CA PHE A 57 1.89 -5.23 -12.48
C PHE A 57 0.53 -5.31 -13.17
N TRP A 58 -0.29 -4.24 -13.09
CA TRP A 58 -1.59 -4.16 -13.75
C TRP A 58 -1.51 -3.36 -15.06
N PRO A 59 -2.38 -3.64 -16.03
CA PRO A 59 -2.46 -2.84 -17.24
C PRO A 59 -2.76 -1.37 -16.96
N LYS A 60 -2.17 -0.46 -17.74
CA LYS A 60 -2.52 0.96 -17.67
C LYS A 60 -4.02 1.16 -17.89
N GLY A 61 -4.59 2.16 -17.26
CA GLY A 61 -6.02 2.41 -17.23
C GLY A 61 -6.78 1.62 -16.16
N THR A 62 -6.15 0.66 -15.46
CA THR A 62 -6.78 -0.03 -14.31
C THR A 62 -7.26 0.97 -13.28
N ILE A 63 -8.43 0.71 -12.71
CA ILE A 63 -9.07 1.52 -11.66
C ILE A 63 -8.94 0.76 -10.35
N PHE A 64 -8.10 1.27 -9.46
CA PHE A 64 -7.94 0.74 -8.11
C PHE A 64 -8.94 1.40 -7.16
N VAL A 65 -9.68 0.58 -6.41
CA VAL A 65 -10.61 1.04 -5.36
C VAL A 65 -10.02 0.63 -4.02
N SER A 66 -9.56 1.60 -3.24
CA SER A 66 -8.93 1.36 -1.94
C SER A 66 -9.76 1.99 -0.83
N VAL A 67 -10.35 1.18 0.03
CA VAL A 67 -11.25 1.67 1.08
C VAL A 67 -10.78 1.19 2.45
N VAL A 68 -9.92 1.98 3.05
CA VAL A 68 -9.61 1.96 4.49
C VAL A 68 -9.97 3.36 5.00
N ASP A 69 -11.11 3.49 5.67
CA ASP A 69 -11.77 4.78 5.86
C ASP A 69 -12.27 5.00 7.29
N PRO A 70 -11.36 5.29 8.23
CA PRO A 70 -11.74 5.65 9.60
C PRO A 70 -12.56 6.93 9.69
N GLY A 71 -12.55 7.77 8.63
CA GLY A 71 -13.31 9.03 8.53
C GLY A 71 -14.60 8.94 7.72
N VAL A 72 -15.15 7.74 7.48
CA VAL A 72 -16.39 7.57 6.70
C VAL A 72 -17.53 8.42 7.24
N GLY A 73 -18.24 9.13 6.36
CA GLY A 73 -19.37 9.98 6.73
C GLY A 73 -18.99 11.32 7.36
N THR A 74 -17.72 11.68 7.41
CA THR A 74 -17.24 13.02 7.84
C THR A 74 -16.97 13.93 6.62
N ALA A 75 -16.38 15.09 6.86
CA ALA A 75 -15.99 16.06 5.82
C ALA A 75 -14.74 15.65 5.00
N ARG A 76 -14.15 14.45 5.22
CA ARG A 76 -13.03 13.97 4.39
C ARG A 76 -13.48 13.81 2.95
N ARG A 77 -12.66 14.25 1.98
CA ARG A 77 -12.99 14.13 0.57
C ARG A 77 -13.03 12.65 0.15
N ALA A 78 -13.98 12.30 -0.72
CA ALA A 78 -13.98 11.05 -1.48
C ALA A 78 -13.41 11.37 -2.85
N SER A 79 -12.35 10.70 -3.29
CA SER A 79 -11.57 11.19 -4.42
C SER A 79 -11.26 10.11 -5.44
N VAL A 80 -11.05 10.56 -6.68
CA VAL A 80 -10.43 9.78 -7.75
C VAL A 80 -9.18 10.50 -8.20
N ALA A 81 -8.02 9.88 -7.99
CA ALA A 81 -6.73 10.36 -8.48
C ALA A 81 -6.39 9.71 -9.82
N HIS A 82 -5.81 10.47 -10.75
CA HIS A 82 -5.13 9.96 -11.93
C HIS A 82 -3.62 10.06 -11.70
N THR A 83 -2.91 8.96 -11.92
CA THR A 83 -1.47 8.89 -11.68
C THR A 83 -0.68 9.16 -12.96
N CYS A 84 0.52 9.75 -12.84
CA CYS A 84 1.36 10.06 -14.01
C CYS A 84 1.75 8.83 -14.84
N ASN A 85 1.69 7.63 -14.27
CA ASN A 85 1.91 6.37 -14.96
C ASN A 85 0.63 5.72 -15.52
N GLY A 86 -0.53 6.41 -15.44
CA GLY A 86 -1.75 6.09 -16.18
C GLY A 86 -2.72 5.14 -15.48
N TYR A 87 -2.82 5.19 -14.16
CA TYR A 87 -3.83 4.48 -13.37
C TYR A 87 -4.83 5.44 -12.72
N TYR A 88 -5.97 4.92 -12.31
CA TYR A 88 -6.93 5.63 -11.47
C TYR A 88 -6.98 5.01 -10.09
N VAL A 89 -7.06 5.84 -9.04
CA VAL A 89 -7.22 5.39 -7.66
C VAL A 89 -8.43 6.07 -7.04
N VAL A 90 -9.46 5.28 -6.72
CA VAL A 90 -10.71 5.70 -6.08
C VAL A 90 -10.60 5.40 -4.59
N THR A 91 -10.57 6.43 -3.74
CA THR A 91 -10.18 6.28 -2.33
C THR A 91 -10.65 7.46 -1.48
N PRO A 92 -10.82 7.30 -0.15
CA PRO A 92 -10.88 8.45 0.74
C PRO A 92 -9.55 9.22 0.73
N ASP A 93 -9.62 10.56 0.70
CA ASP A 93 -8.46 11.43 0.82
C ASP A 93 -8.09 11.59 2.30
N ASN A 94 -7.36 10.61 2.82
CA ASN A 94 -7.02 10.46 4.24
C ASN A 94 -5.58 9.99 4.48
N GLY A 95 -4.72 10.09 3.46
CA GLY A 95 -3.36 9.59 3.48
C GLY A 95 -3.13 8.35 2.60
N SER A 96 -4.20 7.68 2.14
CA SER A 96 -4.11 6.46 1.31
C SER A 96 -3.37 6.66 -0.02
N LEU A 97 -3.23 7.91 -0.49
CA LEU A 97 -2.48 8.26 -1.70
C LEU A 97 -1.01 8.60 -1.45
N THR A 98 -0.52 8.55 -0.22
CA THR A 98 0.82 9.07 0.14
C THR A 98 1.95 8.40 -0.64
N TYR A 99 2.06 7.07 -0.59
CA TYR A 99 3.10 6.34 -1.35
C TYR A 99 2.86 6.36 -2.86
N ILE A 100 1.59 6.48 -3.30
CA ILE A 100 1.25 6.61 -4.72
C ILE A 100 1.76 7.93 -5.28
N LYS A 101 1.51 9.04 -4.57
CA LYS A 101 1.99 10.38 -4.92
C LYS A 101 3.52 10.43 -4.95
N GLN A 102 4.18 9.81 -3.97
CA GLN A 102 5.64 9.77 -3.88
C GLN A 102 6.28 8.96 -5.01
N GLU A 103 5.75 7.76 -5.30
CA GLU A 103 6.39 6.80 -6.20
C GLU A 103 6.06 7.04 -7.67
N PHE A 104 4.78 7.32 -7.97
CA PHE A 104 4.30 7.42 -9.34
C PHE A 104 3.94 8.84 -9.76
N GLY A 105 3.78 9.75 -8.82
CA GLY A 105 3.19 11.05 -9.06
C GLY A 105 1.69 10.98 -9.33
N ILE A 106 1.00 12.08 -9.07
CA ILE A 106 -0.43 12.28 -9.38
C ILE A 106 -0.50 13.53 -10.22
N ASP A 107 -1.07 13.46 -11.42
CA ASP A 107 -1.21 14.59 -12.34
C ASP A 107 -2.57 15.29 -12.23
N ALA A 108 -3.61 14.60 -11.73
CA ALA A 108 -4.91 15.19 -11.48
C ALA A 108 -5.66 14.43 -10.39
N ILE A 109 -6.50 15.13 -9.63
CA ILE A 109 -7.36 14.56 -8.61
C ILE A 109 -8.71 15.28 -8.59
N ARG A 110 -9.79 14.50 -8.41
CA ARG A 110 -11.16 15.02 -8.38
C ARG A 110 -11.90 14.53 -7.14
N GLU A 111 -12.64 15.40 -6.51
CA GLU A 111 -13.60 15.03 -5.49
C GLU A 111 -14.83 14.40 -6.16
N ILE A 112 -15.32 13.30 -5.63
CA ILE A 112 -16.50 12.64 -6.16
C ILE A 112 -17.73 13.47 -5.85
N ASP A 113 -18.43 13.95 -6.89
CA ASP A 113 -19.72 14.61 -6.74
C ASP A 113 -20.79 13.61 -6.35
N GLU A 114 -21.14 13.58 -5.07
CA GLU A 114 -22.15 12.65 -4.52
C GLU A 114 -23.56 12.86 -5.11
N THR A 115 -23.86 14.04 -5.66
CA THR A 115 -25.18 14.31 -6.24
C THR A 115 -25.45 13.47 -7.49
N VAL A 116 -24.39 13.08 -8.19
CA VAL A 116 -24.45 12.33 -9.45
C VAL A 116 -23.75 10.96 -9.38
N ASN A 117 -22.77 10.80 -8.50
CA ASN A 117 -21.91 9.59 -8.44
C ASN A 117 -22.11 8.77 -7.16
N ARG A 118 -23.22 8.96 -6.45
CA ARG A 118 -23.67 8.12 -5.35
C ARG A 118 -24.78 7.18 -5.79
N LEU A 119 -24.77 5.95 -5.28
CA LEU A 119 -25.83 4.95 -5.51
C LEU A 119 -27.17 5.49 -4.99
N LYS A 120 -28.16 5.61 -5.88
CA LYS A 120 -29.49 6.12 -5.54
C LYS A 120 -30.17 5.30 -4.45
N GLY A 121 -30.86 5.96 -3.53
CA GLY A 121 -31.57 5.35 -2.42
C GLY A 121 -30.71 5.09 -1.18
N THR A 122 -29.43 5.52 -1.18
CA THR A 122 -28.50 5.39 -0.04
C THR A 122 -28.22 6.73 0.66
N GLU A 123 -28.91 7.79 0.29
CA GLU A 123 -28.66 9.17 0.75
C GLU A 123 -28.93 9.37 2.25
N LYS A 124 -29.72 8.47 2.85
CA LYS A 124 -30.07 8.51 4.28
C LYS A 124 -29.01 7.89 5.20
N THR A 125 -27.96 7.29 4.63
CA THR A 125 -26.90 6.63 5.40
C THR A 125 -25.53 7.06 4.89
N SER A 126 -24.55 7.22 5.78
CA SER A 126 -23.21 7.67 5.41
C SER A 126 -22.11 6.75 5.94
N ILE A 127 -22.46 5.49 6.27
CA ILE A 127 -21.51 4.57 6.91
C ILE A 127 -20.89 3.54 5.97
N PHE A 128 -21.40 3.44 4.72
CA PHE A 128 -20.87 2.47 3.75
C PHE A 128 -20.48 3.14 2.41
N HIS A 129 -19.63 4.16 2.46
CA HIS A 129 -19.15 4.84 1.27
C HIS A 129 -18.38 3.90 0.33
N GLY A 130 -17.79 2.82 0.83
CA GLY A 130 -17.17 1.77 0.00
C GLY A 130 -18.10 1.26 -1.09
N ARG A 131 -19.32 0.91 -0.71
CA ARG A 131 -20.39 0.43 -1.62
C ARG A 131 -21.05 1.58 -2.36
N ASP A 132 -21.50 2.60 -1.62
CA ASP A 132 -22.47 3.59 -2.11
C ASP A 132 -21.82 4.67 -2.97
N LEU A 133 -20.53 4.90 -2.79
CA LEU A 133 -19.78 5.98 -3.42
C LEU A 133 -18.58 5.47 -4.22
N PHE A 134 -17.59 4.83 -3.56
CA PHE A 134 -16.34 4.46 -4.22
C PHE A 134 -16.55 3.40 -5.31
N ALA A 135 -17.21 2.27 -5.00
CA ALA A 135 -17.45 1.22 -5.97
C ALA A 135 -18.41 1.70 -7.09
N TYR A 136 -19.42 2.49 -6.75
CA TYR A 136 -20.38 3.02 -7.73
C TYR A 136 -19.71 3.98 -8.71
N CYS A 137 -18.90 4.93 -8.22
CA CYS A 137 -18.17 5.86 -9.07
C CYS A 137 -17.13 5.13 -9.95
N ALA A 138 -16.37 4.19 -9.37
CA ALA A 138 -15.40 3.37 -10.11
C ALA A 138 -16.07 2.56 -11.24
N ALA A 139 -17.23 1.98 -10.96
CA ALA A 139 -18.00 1.23 -11.97
C ALA A 139 -18.46 2.11 -13.12
N LYS A 140 -18.98 3.31 -12.84
CA LYS A 140 -19.38 4.27 -13.87
C LYS A 140 -18.20 4.68 -14.75
N LEU A 141 -17.05 4.92 -14.14
CA LEU A 141 -15.81 5.28 -14.85
C LEU A 141 -15.33 4.09 -15.72
N ALA A 142 -15.28 2.87 -15.18
CA ALA A 142 -14.87 1.67 -15.90
C ALA A 142 -15.82 1.31 -17.06
N ALA A 143 -17.11 1.52 -16.88
CA ALA A 143 -18.12 1.27 -17.90
C ALA A 143 -18.18 2.37 -18.98
N GLY A 144 -17.47 3.50 -18.79
CA GLY A 144 -17.53 4.65 -19.69
C GLY A 144 -18.86 5.42 -19.59
N VAL A 145 -19.61 5.25 -18.51
CA VAL A 145 -20.83 6.03 -18.21
C VAL A 145 -20.47 7.47 -17.87
N ILE A 146 -19.32 7.67 -17.25
CA ILE A 146 -18.67 8.94 -17.04
C ILE A 146 -17.21 8.85 -17.51
N ASP A 147 -16.64 9.97 -17.89
CA ASP A 147 -15.19 10.17 -18.01
C ASP A 147 -14.62 10.69 -16.68
N PHE A 148 -13.31 10.98 -16.65
CA PHE A 148 -12.66 11.49 -15.44
C PHE A 148 -13.22 12.86 -15.04
N ALA A 149 -13.60 13.73 -15.99
CA ALA A 149 -14.21 15.02 -15.68
C ALA A 149 -15.60 14.87 -15.03
N GLY A 150 -16.34 13.82 -15.40
CA GLY A 150 -17.64 13.52 -14.82
C GLY A 150 -17.61 12.94 -13.39
N VAL A 151 -16.42 12.71 -12.82
CA VAL A 151 -16.26 12.34 -11.40
C VAL A 151 -16.73 13.47 -10.49
N GLY A 152 -16.36 14.74 -10.81
CA GLY A 152 -16.69 15.91 -10.03
C GLY A 152 -15.63 16.99 -10.12
N PRO A 153 -15.64 17.98 -9.22
CA PRO A 153 -14.70 19.10 -9.25
C PRO A 153 -13.26 18.64 -9.03
N GLU A 154 -12.35 19.24 -9.78
CA GLU A 154 -10.92 19.09 -9.58
C GLU A 154 -10.43 19.93 -8.42
N TYR A 155 -9.44 19.45 -7.68
CA TYR A 155 -8.74 20.21 -6.66
C TYR A 155 -7.22 20.05 -6.76
N PRO A 156 -6.43 20.96 -6.18
CA PRO A 156 -4.98 20.93 -6.29
C PRO A 156 -4.38 19.62 -5.74
N VAL A 157 -3.45 19.03 -6.48
CA VAL A 157 -2.71 17.81 -6.07
C VAL A 157 -1.95 18.04 -4.75
N ASP A 158 -1.54 19.28 -4.47
CA ASP A 158 -0.86 19.63 -3.22
C ASP A 158 -1.78 19.59 -2.01
N ASP A 159 -3.11 19.68 -2.19
CA ASP A 159 -4.11 19.57 -1.13
C ASP A 159 -4.45 18.11 -0.75
N ILE A 160 -3.83 17.13 -1.38
CA ILE A 160 -3.97 15.70 -1.03
C ILE A 160 -3.44 15.50 0.39
N VAL A 161 -4.26 14.89 1.25
CA VAL A 161 -3.85 14.52 2.60
C VAL A 161 -2.76 13.44 2.53
N THR A 162 -1.64 13.69 3.19
CA THR A 162 -0.52 12.76 3.27
C THR A 162 -0.08 12.56 4.71
N PHE A 163 0.45 11.38 5.02
CA PHE A 163 1.19 11.16 6.26
C PHE A 163 2.70 11.42 6.03
N GLU A 164 3.43 11.67 7.11
CA GLU A 164 4.87 11.85 7.06
C GLU A 164 5.57 10.53 6.71
N ILE A 165 6.44 10.55 5.70
CA ILE A 165 7.27 9.41 5.33
C ILE A 165 8.66 9.62 5.91
N LYS A 166 9.07 8.73 6.82
CA LYS A 166 10.45 8.68 7.27
C LYS A 166 11.35 8.29 6.10
N GLN A 167 12.38 9.10 5.83
CA GLN A 167 13.35 8.79 4.79
C GLN A 167 14.42 7.84 5.35
N ALA A 168 14.80 6.86 4.54
CA ALA A 168 15.98 6.06 4.85
C ALA A 168 17.25 6.88 4.61
N THR A 169 18.29 6.60 5.38
CA THR A 169 19.63 7.18 5.17
C THR A 169 20.64 6.06 5.00
N VAL A 170 21.60 6.27 4.13
CA VAL A 170 22.68 5.31 3.88
C VAL A 170 24.03 6.01 3.89
N ALA A 171 25.03 5.34 4.46
CA ALA A 171 26.41 5.76 4.42
C ALA A 171 27.29 4.53 4.14
N LYS A 172 28.61 4.74 4.07
CA LYS A 172 29.53 3.62 3.91
C LYS A 172 29.37 2.66 5.10
N ASP A 173 29.17 1.37 4.80
CA ASP A 173 29.04 0.25 5.73
C ASP A 173 27.78 0.32 6.64
N GLU A 174 26.84 1.26 6.41
CA GLU A 174 25.62 1.40 7.23
C GLU A 174 24.40 1.90 6.47
N ALA A 175 23.22 1.50 6.93
CA ALA A 175 21.92 1.99 6.47
C ALA A 175 20.93 2.06 7.64
N HIS A 176 20.08 3.11 7.66
CA HIS A 176 19.06 3.33 8.67
C HIS A 176 17.71 3.57 8.00
N GLY A 177 16.65 2.99 8.54
CA GLY A 177 15.33 3.09 7.96
C GLY A 177 14.21 2.80 8.93
N SER A 178 13.04 2.51 8.36
CA SER A 178 11.82 2.09 9.06
C SER A 178 11.27 0.80 8.44
N ILE A 179 10.26 0.24 9.09
CA ILE A 179 9.55 -0.97 8.63
C ILE A 179 8.11 -0.56 8.28
N PRO A 180 7.84 -0.07 7.07
CA PRO A 180 6.50 0.35 6.66
C PRO A 180 5.54 -0.82 6.49
N ASP A 181 6.03 -2.03 6.21
CA ASP A 181 5.19 -3.17 5.87
C ASP A 181 5.72 -4.52 6.37
N ILE A 182 4.78 -5.44 6.61
CA ILE A 182 5.01 -6.85 6.85
C ILE A 182 4.28 -7.64 5.77
N MET A 183 4.99 -8.53 5.09
CA MET A 183 4.46 -9.35 3.99
C MET A 183 3.78 -10.60 4.55
N GLU A 184 2.49 -10.49 4.80
CA GLU A 184 1.68 -11.62 5.26
C GLU A 184 1.38 -12.62 4.12
N PRO A 185 1.24 -13.93 4.41
CA PRO A 185 1.28 -14.56 5.74
C PRO A 185 2.68 -14.97 6.19
N PHE A 186 3.72 -14.65 5.43
CA PHE A 186 5.09 -15.13 5.70
C PHE A 186 5.80 -14.36 6.82
N GLY A 187 5.33 -13.16 7.15
CA GLY A 187 5.91 -12.32 8.18
C GLY A 187 7.28 -11.75 7.82
N ASN A 188 7.62 -11.68 6.53
CA ASN A 188 8.82 -11.01 6.08
C ASN A 188 8.65 -9.49 6.26
N LEU A 189 9.69 -8.82 6.74
CA LEU A 189 9.68 -7.38 6.89
C LEU A 189 10.08 -6.72 5.58
N GLU A 190 9.37 -5.67 5.19
CA GLU A 190 9.80 -4.74 4.15
C GLU A 190 10.31 -3.47 4.82
N THR A 191 11.51 -3.03 4.45
CA THR A 191 12.04 -1.76 4.92
C THR A 191 11.74 -0.64 3.92
N ASN A 192 11.97 0.61 4.31
CA ASN A 192 11.95 1.73 3.37
C ASN A 192 13.33 2.03 2.74
N ILE A 193 14.31 1.16 2.95
CA ILE A 193 15.64 1.27 2.35
C ILE A 193 15.58 0.69 0.95
N ARG A 194 15.74 1.54 -0.09
CA ARG A 194 15.76 1.07 -1.49
C ARG A 194 17.01 0.25 -1.76
N ILE A 195 16.89 -0.77 -2.61
CA ILE A 195 18.04 -1.61 -3.02
C ILE A 195 19.14 -0.74 -3.63
N ASP A 196 18.80 0.18 -4.55
CA ASP A 196 19.76 1.07 -5.22
C ASP A 196 20.48 2.01 -4.23
N ASP A 197 19.82 2.38 -3.14
CA ASP A 197 20.46 3.19 -2.09
C ASP A 197 21.35 2.30 -1.20
N PHE A 198 20.88 1.10 -0.85
CA PHE A 198 21.66 0.15 -0.06
C PHE A 198 22.97 -0.25 -0.74
N GLU A 199 23.01 -0.35 -2.07
CA GLU A 199 24.25 -0.62 -2.82
C GLU A 199 25.34 0.42 -2.55
N LYS A 200 24.98 1.66 -2.22
CA LYS A 200 25.92 2.73 -1.89
C LYS A 200 26.67 2.50 -0.56
N THR A 201 26.17 1.62 0.28
CA THR A 201 26.86 1.21 1.53
C THR A 201 28.15 0.44 1.25
N GLY A 202 28.26 -0.23 0.08
CA GLY A 202 29.32 -1.15 -0.25
C GLY A 202 29.18 -2.54 0.40
N ILE A 203 28.07 -2.81 1.09
CA ILE A 203 27.72 -4.14 1.61
C ILE A 203 27.27 -5.00 0.42
N VAL A 204 27.82 -6.20 0.27
CA VAL A 204 27.54 -7.08 -0.88
C VAL A 204 27.08 -8.47 -0.43
N HIS A 205 26.47 -9.23 -1.34
CA HIS A 205 26.03 -10.59 -1.04
C HIS A 205 27.19 -11.44 -0.49
N ASN A 206 26.91 -12.23 0.53
CA ASN A 206 27.77 -13.04 1.39
C ASN A 206 28.48 -12.26 2.51
N ASP A 207 28.31 -10.94 2.60
CA ASP A 207 28.68 -10.22 3.83
C ASP A 207 27.71 -10.60 4.96
N ASN A 208 28.18 -10.54 6.18
CA ASN A 208 27.35 -10.51 7.36
C ASN A 208 27.03 -9.07 7.74
N VAL A 209 25.82 -8.87 8.23
CA VAL A 209 25.37 -7.57 8.72
C VAL A 209 24.83 -7.70 10.14
N HIS A 210 25.12 -6.72 10.96
CA HIS A 210 24.49 -6.56 12.24
C HIS A 210 23.22 -5.74 12.07
N VAL A 211 22.09 -6.27 12.49
CA VAL A 211 20.77 -5.66 12.34
C VAL A 211 20.17 -5.42 13.72
N VAL A 212 19.75 -4.17 13.96
CA VAL A 212 19.01 -3.78 15.16
C VAL A 212 17.65 -3.24 14.75
N ILE A 213 16.57 -3.78 15.33
CA ILE A 213 15.20 -3.29 15.12
C ILE A 213 14.65 -2.81 16.45
N LYS A 214 14.05 -1.60 16.43
CA LYS A 214 13.45 -0.98 17.62
C LYS A 214 11.99 -0.64 17.36
N HIS A 215 11.19 -0.76 18.41
CA HIS A 215 9.88 -0.15 18.50
C HIS A 215 10.00 1.04 19.46
N GLU A 216 9.92 2.26 18.91
CA GLU A 216 10.32 3.47 19.64
C GLU A 216 11.77 3.32 20.15
N ASP A 217 11.99 3.33 21.47
CA ASP A 217 13.32 3.16 22.09
C ASP A 217 13.61 1.72 22.52
N GLU A 218 12.63 0.80 22.42
CA GLU A 218 12.80 -0.58 22.85
C GLU A 218 13.40 -1.45 21.76
N VAL A 219 14.55 -2.08 22.02
CA VAL A 219 15.17 -3.05 21.10
C VAL A 219 14.35 -4.34 21.08
N LYS A 220 13.85 -4.71 19.90
CA LYS A 220 13.08 -5.93 19.66
C LYS A 220 13.91 -7.02 18.97
N PHE A 221 14.93 -6.61 18.24
CA PHE A 221 15.81 -7.51 17.53
C PHE A 221 17.23 -6.91 17.48
N ASP A 222 18.24 -7.76 17.74
CA ASP A 222 19.65 -7.36 17.75
C ASP A 222 20.50 -8.61 17.44
N LYS A 223 20.87 -8.79 16.16
CA LYS A 223 21.62 -9.97 15.70
C LYS A 223 22.45 -9.70 14.45
N VAL A 224 23.47 -10.54 14.28
CA VAL A 224 24.21 -10.69 13.04
C VAL A 224 23.55 -11.73 12.16
N MET A 225 23.39 -11.42 10.87
CA MET A 225 22.79 -12.30 9.87
C MET A 225 23.48 -12.14 8.50
N PRO A 226 23.36 -13.13 7.59
CA PRO A 226 23.89 -12.99 6.24
C PRO A 226 23.03 -12.03 5.40
N PHE A 227 23.67 -11.29 4.50
CA PHE A 227 23.02 -10.65 3.37
C PHE A 227 23.19 -11.51 2.12
N ASN A 228 22.07 -11.95 1.50
CA ASN A 228 22.14 -12.77 0.29
C ASN A 228 20.89 -12.63 -0.59
N LYS A 229 20.84 -13.34 -1.73
CA LYS A 229 19.85 -13.21 -2.80
C LYS A 229 18.45 -13.68 -2.43
N SER A 230 18.32 -14.66 -1.56
CA SER A 230 17.02 -15.25 -1.21
C SER A 230 17.11 -16.08 0.07
N PHE A 231 15.93 -16.46 0.60
CA PHE A 231 15.78 -17.21 1.85
C PHE A 231 16.57 -18.52 1.91
N GLY A 232 16.74 -19.20 0.77
CA GLY A 232 17.44 -20.47 0.68
C GLY A 232 18.94 -20.40 0.97
N TYR A 233 19.51 -19.21 1.08
CA TYR A 233 20.91 -19.03 1.49
C TYR A 233 21.10 -18.98 3.01
N ALA A 234 20.02 -18.96 3.78
CA ALA A 234 20.06 -19.19 5.23
C ALA A 234 19.56 -20.60 5.55
N ALA A 235 20.04 -21.22 6.62
CA ALA A 235 19.50 -22.48 7.09
C ALA A 235 18.04 -22.35 7.53
N PRO A 236 17.21 -23.41 7.46
CA PRO A 236 15.84 -23.36 7.97
C PRO A 236 15.78 -22.84 9.41
N GLY A 237 14.93 -21.83 9.64
CA GLY A 237 14.78 -21.17 10.92
C GLY A 237 15.82 -20.09 11.22
N CYS A 238 16.71 -19.77 10.28
CA CYS A 238 17.67 -18.66 10.40
C CYS A 238 17.22 -17.42 9.65
N GLU A 239 17.66 -16.27 10.13
CA GLU A 239 17.41 -14.94 9.61
C GLU A 239 18.26 -14.63 8.39
N ILE A 240 17.76 -13.74 7.52
CA ILE A 240 18.47 -13.26 6.34
C ILE A 240 18.01 -11.86 5.97
N LEU A 241 18.96 -10.98 5.62
CA LEU A 241 18.71 -9.76 4.86
C LEU A 241 18.74 -10.10 3.37
N TYR A 242 17.81 -9.57 2.56
CA TYR A 242 17.71 -9.89 1.13
C TYR A 242 17.14 -8.72 0.33
N ASN A 243 17.32 -8.78 -0.99
CA ASN A 243 16.68 -7.86 -1.94
C ASN A 243 15.23 -8.30 -2.19
N SER A 244 14.25 -7.53 -1.70
CA SER A 244 12.85 -7.83 -1.93
C SER A 244 12.44 -7.52 -3.37
N SER A 245 11.44 -8.25 -3.88
CA SER A 245 10.85 -8.01 -5.20
C SER A 245 10.10 -6.69 -5.32
N SER A 246 9.88 -5.99 -4.22
CA SER A 246 9.30 -4.64 -4.16
C SER A 246 10.31 -3.52 -4.45
N GLY A 247 11.61 -3.85 -4.61
CA GLY A 247 12.68 -2.86 -4.79
C GLY A 247 13.27 -2.30 -3.51
N PHE A 248 12.92 -2.88 -2.36
CA PHE A 248 13.43 -2.48 -1.04
C PHE A 248 14.20 -3.62 -0.38
N MET A 249 15.01 -3.28 0.63
CA MET A 249 15.63 -4.29 1.49
C MET A 249 14.57 -4.99 2.33
N GLY A 250 14.64 -6.30 2.41
CA GLY A 250 13.74 -7.12 3.20
C GLY A 250 14.47 -7.99 4.22
N LEU A 251 13.79 -8.34 5.31
CA LEU A 251 14.26 -9.33 6.27
C LEU A 251 13.29 -10.51 6.31
N ALA A 252 13.86 -11.70 6.38
CA ALA A 252 13.06 -12.92 6.47
C ALA A 252 13.72 -13.93 7.42
N MET A 253 12.93 -14.91 7.82
CA MET A 253 13.43 -16.12 8.45
C MET A 253 13.10 -17.30 7.53
N ASN A 254 14.10 -18.07 7.13
CA ASN A 254 13.86 -19.16 6.21
C ASN A 254 12.87 -20.19 6.80
N GLN A 255 11.73 -20.41 6.12
CA GLN A 255 10.62 -21.31 6.50
C GLN A 255 9.96 -20.97 7.86
N LYS A 256 10.04 -19.71 8.33
CA LYS A 256 9.38 -19.24 9.54
C LYS A 256 8.90 -17.79 9.36
N ASN A 257 8.00 -17.37 10.23
CA ASN A 257 7.50 -16.01 10.29
C ASN A 257 8.41 -15.14 11.17
N PHE A 258 9.15 -14.20 10.55
CA PHE A 258 10.09 -13.31 11.24
C PHE A 258 9.35 -12.38 12.21
N ALA A 259 8.34 -11.67 11.71
CA ALA A 259 7.57 -10.71 12.51
C ALA A 259 6.97 -11.36 13.76
N GLN A 260 6.31 -12.52 13.60
CA GLN A 260 5.71 -13.26 14.72
C GLN A 260 6.76 -13.77 15.70
N THR A 261 7.91 -14.27 15.20
CA THR A 261 8.97 -14.83 16.07
C THR A 261 9.55 -13.80 17.01
N TYR A 262 9.69 -12.55 16.54
CA TYR A 262 10.33 -11.47 17.30
C TYR A 262 9.34 -10.41 17.82
N GLY A 263 8.05 -10.58 17.59
CA GLY A 263 7.04 -9.60 18.01
C GLY A 263 7.20 -8.25 17.32
N ILE A 264 7.61 -8.25 16.04
CA ILE A 264 7.83 -7.04 15.26
C ILE A 264 6.56 -6.65 14.52
N GLY A 265 6.23 -5.37 14.60
CA GLY A 265 5.15 -4.73 13.83
C GLY A 265 5.68 -3.87 12.70
N SER A 266 4.78 -3.08 12.10
CA SER A 266 5.10 -2.11 11.06
C SER A 266 4.55 -0.72 11.40
N GLY A 267 4.98 0.30 10.65
CA GLY A 267 4.55 1.67 10.80
C GLY A 267 5.64 2.60 11.36
N PRO A 268 5.30 3.88 11.61
CA PRO A 268 6.29 4.93 11.85
C PRO A 268 7.07 4.80 13.17
N SER A 269 6.58 3.99 14.12
CA SER A 269 7.27 3.75 15.40
C SER A 269 8.37 2.67 15.32
N TRP A 270 8.47 1.97 14.17
CA TRP A 270 9.46 0.92 13.96
C TRP A 270 10.64 1.43 13.17
N SER A 271 11.85 1.25 13.72
CA SER A 271 13.12 1.62 13.07
C SER A 271 14.01 0.40 12.88
N ILE A 272 14.89 0.49 11.90
CA ILE A 272 15.90 -0.52 11.60
C ILE A 272 17.25 0.15 11.33
N ASP A 273 18.28 -0.40 11.93
CA ASP A 273 19.69 -0.06 11.72
C ASP A 273 20.39 -1.31 11.16
N ILE A 274 21.13 -1.15 10.07
CA ILE A 274 21.90 -2.21 9.41
C ILE A 274 23.33 -1.73 9.29
N THR A 275 24.29 -2.49 9.83
CA THR A 275 25.72 -2.17 9.74
C THR A 275 26.50 -3.38 9.25
N LYS A 276 27.57 -3.15 8.50
CA LYS A 276 28.47 -4.23 8.07
C LYS A 276 29.16 -4.84 9.28
N GLU A 277 29.11 -6.18 9.38
CA GLU A 277 29.92 -6.90 10.38
C GLU A 277 31.33 -7.07 9.84
N ASN A 278 32.36 -6.76 10.68
CA ASN A 278 33.78 -6.83 10.33
C ASN A 278 34.38 -8.21 10.53
#